data_405e3b44d4e096166ec89d7a7c9508e7
#
_entry.id   405e3b44d4e096166ec89d7a7c9508e7
#
_cell.length_a   1.000
_cell.length_b   1.000
_cell.length_c   1.000
_cell.angle_alpha   90.00
_cell.angle_beta   90.00
_cell.angle_gamma   90.00
#
_symmetry.space_group_name_H-M   'P 1'
#
loop_
_entity.id
_entity.type
_entity.pdbx_description
1 polymer ?
#
loop_
_entity_poly.entity_id
_entity_poly.type
_entity_poly.pdbx_seq_one_letter_code
_entity_poly.pdbx_strand_id
1 'polypeptide(L)'
;MKTQMRGPQGKDRLVLLVLAVLVVVPSVASAGEQLRFKPGYNFFSPQQDVQLGQEASAEVEKQLPLVKDAQVERYVTDLGRRLAGLAPGNTDYPWTFKIVNSQDINAFALPGGFIYVNRGVLEAAENEAQLAGVVAHEIGHVTLRHGTHQATQMMIAQMPLAILGGVLGRGSSVTGQLAQLGISFGVNSMLLKNSRSAEEQADQVGTYTLYQAGYDPKAMAQFFEIIEKKYPQRTIQFFSDHPNPENRIKKVDELIPQLGSPRAGKTDSPEFQVAKRKLLAMPAPPKAKAGPAAAPSAPAPPPAPSSHLVKYQGAGFVIAYPDNWELQKGQDGVTLAPPGGVLTGPQGESAQAYGASITQYVPPKKGWGLIDGTQQLIESLRQSNPNLRVVKQSSLKIKRQPALSMLLENDSPLEGQKETDHLVTLRAGNAMLAVMFVAPQSAVNAYRATFDTMLKNLELR
;
A
#
# COMPACT_ATOMS: atom_id res chain seq x y z
N MET A 1 -64.76 48.25 -78.76
CA MET A 1 -65.61 48.54 -77.58
C MET A 1 -64.87 48.23 -76.32
N LYS A 2 -64.58 49.29 -75.57
CA LYS A 2 -64.33 49.36 -74.12
C LYS A 2 -63.32 48.41 -73.55
N THR A 3 -62.23 48.84 -73.04
CA THR A 3 -61.83 49.69 -71.88
C THR A 3 -61.30 48.75 -70.80
N GLN A 4 -60.29 48.86 -70.16
CA GLN A 4 -59.59 49.94 -69.49
C GLN A 4 -58.30 49.43 -68.90
N MET A 5 -57.30 50.27 -68.82
CA MET A 5 -56.07 50.12 -68.12
C MET A 5 -56.24 50.17 -66.60
N ARG A 6 -55.37 49.56 -65.92
CA ARG A 6 -54.76 50.21 -64.73
C ARG A 6 -53.40 49.53 -64.38
N GLY A 7 -52.49 50.42 -64.19
CA GLY A 7 -51.07 50.15 -64.06
C GLY A 7 -50.67 49.81 -62.62
N PRO A 8 -49.39 49.76 -62.37
CA PRO A 8 -48.77 49.05 -61.27
C PRO A 8 -48.52 49.91 -60.01
N GLN A 9 -48.71 49.38 -58.89
CA GLN A 9 -48.15 49.97 -57.67
C GLN A 9 -46.97 49.13 -57.21
N GLY A 10 -45.81 49.77 -57.25
CA GLY A 10 -44.58 49.25 -56.59
C GLY A 10 -44.76 49.25 -55.09
N LYS A 11 -44.31 48.19 -54.48
CA LYS A 11 -43.97 48.15 -53.09
C LYS A 11 -42.53 47.75 -52.96
N ASP A 12 -41.72 48.74 -52.64
CA ASP A 12 -40.36 48.61 -52.23
C ASP A 12 -40.32 47.71 -50.98
N ARG A 13 -39.79 46.54 -51.13
CA ARG A 13 -39.41 45.67 -50.01
C ARG A 13 -37.97 45.95 -49.63
N LEU A 14 -37.84 46.80 -48.62
CA LEU A 14 -36.58 46.98 -47.91
C LEU A 14 -36.17 45.64 -47.29
N VAL A 15 -35.21 44.98 -47.90
CA VAL A 15 -34.59 43.78 -47.32
C VAL A 15 -33.58 44.21 -46.24
N LEU A 16 -33.99 44.18 -44.99
CA LEU A 16 -33.07 44.35 -43.88
C LEU A 16 -32.18 43.11 -43.77
N LEU A 17 -30.95 43.26 -44.20
CA LEU A 17 -29.88 42.27 -44.00
C LEU A 17 -29.46 42.38 -42.53
N VAL A 18 -30.00 41.50 -41.66
CA VAL A 18 -29.51 41.33 -40.28
C VAL A 18 -28.23 40.52 -40.40
N LEU A 19 -27.10 41.19 -40.31
CA LEU A 19 -25.78 40.56 -40.13
C LEU A 19 -25.74 39.98 -38.70
N ALA A 20 -26.06 38.70 -38.55
CA ALA A 20 -25.80 37.96 -37.33
C ALA A 20 -24.29 37.82 -37.17
N VAL A 21 -23.67 38.71 -36.44
CA VAL A 21 -22.30 38.53 -35.95
C VAL A 21 -22.35 37.35 -34.99
N LEU A 22 -21.99 36.17 -35.48
CA LEU A 22 -21.68 35.00 -34.65
C LEU A 22 -20.43 35.35 -33.83
N VAL A 23 -20.62 35.85 -32.60
CA VAL A 23 -19.56 35.90 -31.61
C VAL A 23 -19.27 34.46 -31.25
N VAL A 24 -18.27 33.87 -31.95
CA VAL A 24 -17.66 32.64 -31.51
C VAL A 24 -16.92 32.96 -30.20
N VAL A 25 -17.64 32.84 -29.08
CA VAL A 25 -17.00 32.79 -27.79
C VAL A 25 -16.18 31.48 -27.84
N PRO A 26 -14.85 31.53 -27.80
CA PRO A 26 -14.10 30.30 -27.63
C PRO A 26 -14.59 29.71 -26.33
N SER A 27 -15.33 28.63 -26.40
CA SER A 27 -15.50 27.76 -25.23
C SER A 27 -14.08 27.41 -24.80
N VAL A 28 -13.60 28.05 -23.74
CA VAL A 28 -12.45 27.55 -22.99
C VAL A 28 -12.94 26.23 -22.48
N ALA A 29 -12.80 25.19 -23.30
CA ALA A 29 -12.87 23.83 -22.84
C ALA A 29 -11.87 23.80 -21.71
N SER A 30 -12.38 23.72 -20.49
CA SER A 30 -11.60 23.38 -19.32
C SER A 30 -11.01 22.00 -19.63
N ALA A 31 -9.85 22.00 -20.24
CA ALA A 31 -9.06 20.81 -20.47
C ALA A 31 -8.39 20.43 -19.14
N GLY A 32 -9.21 20.24 -18.11
CA GLY A 32 -8.86 19.37 -17.02
C GLY A 32 -9.05 17.97 -17.56
N GLU A 33 -8.02 17.39 -18.13
CA GLU A 33 -7.96 15.96 -18.32
C GLU A 33 -8.22 15.36 -16.94
N GLN A 34 -9.42 14.80 -16.75
CA GLN A 34 -9.80 14.25 -15.46
C GLN A 34 -8.79 13.15 -15.15
N LEU A 35 -7.95 13.39 -14.18
CA LEU A 35 -7.05 12.38 -13.66
C LEU A 35 -7.85 11.12 -13.39
N ARG A 36 -7.66 10.10 -14.22
CA ARG A 36 -8.38 8.83 -14.08
C ARG A 36 -7.58 7.93 -13.15
N PHE A 37 -7.95 7.95 -11.90
CA PHE A 37 -7.45 6.98 -10.94
C PHE A 37 -8.15 5.65 -11.18
N LYS A 38 -7.38 4.57 -11.21
CA LYS A 38 -7.89 3.21 -11.25
C LYS A 38 -7.63 2.58 -9.89
N PRO A 39 -8.62 2.57 -8.99
CA PRO A 39 -8.52 1.74 -7.80
C PRO A 39 -8.22 0.31 -8.23
N GLY A 40 -7.34 -0.37 -7.53
CA GLY A 40 -7.05 -1.77 -7.79
C GLY A 40 -8.27 -2.65 -7.55
N TYR A 41 -8.20 -3.92 -7.98
CA TYR A 41 -9.23 -4.91 -7.69
C TYR A 41 -9.41 -5.07 -6.18
N ASN A 42 -10.66 -5.05 -5.70
CA ASN A 42 -10.97 -5.02 -4.28
C ASN A 42 -12.15 -5.96 -3.96
N PHE A 43 -11.95 -6.88 -3.01
CA PHE A 43 -12.98 -7.79 -2.55
C PHE A 43 -14.03 -7.12 -1.65
N PHE A 44 -13.65 -6.00 -1.03
CA PHE A 44 -14.51 -5.28 -0.11
C PHE A 44 -15.41 -4.30 -0.85
N SER A 45 -16.66 -4.17 -0.40
CA SER A 45 -17.54 -3.09 -0.83
C SER A 45 -17.22 -1.80 -0.05
N PRO A 46 -17.66 -0.61 -0.53
CA PRO A 46 -17.52 0.63 0.23
C PRO A 46 -18.20 0.59 1.61
N GLN A 47 -19.30 -0.13 1.75
CA GLN A 47 -19.98 -0.33 3.03
C GLN A 47 -19.16 -1.18 4.00
N GLN A 48 -18.47 -2.18 3.48
CA GLN A 48 -17.53 -2.98 4.28
C GLN A 48 -16.29 -2.17 4.67
N ASP A 49 -15.81 -1.25 3.82
CA ASP A 49 -14.76 -0.31 4.23
C ASP A 49 -15.17 0.50 5.45
N VAL A 50 -16.40 1.03 5.46
CA VAL A 50 -16.93 1.80 6.59
C VAL A 50 -17.01 0.95 7.86
N GLN A 51 -17.52 -0.29 7.74
CA GLN A 51 -17.61 -1.19 8.89
C GLN A 51 -16.22 -1.51 9.47
N LEU A 52 -15.27 -1.89 8.61
CA LEU A 52 -13.89 -2.16 9.00
C LEU A 52 -13.24 -0.94 9.68
N GLY A 53 -13.46 0.24 9.10
CA GLY A 53 -12.92 1.47 9.65
C GLY A 53 -13.54 1.83 11.00
N GLN A 54 -14.84 1.59 11.23
CA GLN A 54 -15.50 1.80 12.52
C GLN A 54 -14.91 0.90 13.61
N GLU A 55 -14.75 -0.39 13.30
CA GLU A 55 -14.18 -1.36 14.23
C GLU A 55 -12.72 -1.01 14.57
N ALA A 56 -11.91 -0.70 13.56
CA ALA A 56 -10.53 -0.27 13.74
C ALA A 56 -10.41 1.05 14.51
N SER A 57 -11.24 2.03 14.17
CA SER A 57 -11.31 3.33 14.85
C SER A 57 -11.58 3.16 16.34
N ALA A 58 -12.54 2.29 16.70
CA ALA A 58 -12.85 2.01 18.10
C ALA A 58 -11.66 1.42 18.87
N GLU A 59 -10.84 0.60 18.22
CA GLU A 59 -9.65 0.02 18.85
C GLU A 59 -8.51 1.04 18.96
N VAL A 60 -8.27 1.80 17.89
CA VAL A 60 -7.28 2.89 17.86
C VAL A 60 -7.53 3.90 18.99
N GLU A 61 -8.79 4.27 19.20
CA GLU A 61 -9.15 5.27 20.21
C GLU A 61 -9.01 4.77 21.65
N LYS A 62 -8.96 3.45 21.87
CA LYS A 62 -8.60 2.89 23.18
C LYS A 62 -7.09 2.96 23.45
N GLN A 63 -6.29 2.87 22.40
CA GLN A 63 -4.83 2.75 22.50
C GLN A 63 -4.12 4.10 22.39
N LEU A 64 -4.63 5.01 21.56
CA LEU A 64 -3.97 6.28 21.29
C LEU A 64 -4.58 7.43 22.10
N PRO A 65 -3.74 8.29 22.71
CA PRO A 65 -4.21 9.49 23.39
C PRO A 65 -4.72 10.50 22.36
N LEU A 66 -6.00 10.86 22.40
CA LEU A 66 -6.57 11.88 21.54
C LEU A 66 -6.48 13.26 22.17
N VAL A 67 -6.30 14.29 21.34
CA VAL A 67 -6.48 15.68 21.74
C VAL A 67 -7.97 15.91 21.99
N LYS A 68 -8.32 16.41 23.19
CA LYS A 68 -9.69 16.69 23.59
C LYS A 68 -9.89 18.21 23.73
N ASP A 69 -9.87 18.91 22.60
CA ASP A 69 -10.15 20.33 22.54
C ASP A 69 -11.11 20.62 21.40
N ALA A 70 -12.33 21.01 21.73
CA ALA A 70 -13.42 21.18 20.78
C ALA A 70 -13.11 22.20 19.66
N GLN A 71 -12.26 23.19 19.87
CA GLN A 71 -11.92 24.17 18.85
C GLN A 71 -10.90 23.60 17.86
N VAL A 72 -9.88 22.90 18.35
CA VAL A 72 -8.86 22.26 17.52
C VAL A 72 -9.47 21.10 16.73
N GLU A 73 -10.28 20.27 17.38
CA GLU A 73 -11.00 19.16 16.72
C GLU A 73 -11.94 19.68 15.63
N ARG A 74 -12.71 20.73 15.89
CA ARG A 74 -13.59 21.34 14.89
C ARG A 74 -12.79 21.84 13.70
N TYR A 75 -11.70 22.57 13.94
CA TYR A 75 -10.86 23.09 12.88
C TYR A 75 -10.36 21.98 11.93
N VAL A 76 -9.79 20.89 12.47
CA VAL A 76 -9.27 19.79 11.65
C VAL A 76 -10.41 19.03 10.96
N THR A 77 -11.57 18.88 11.62
CA THR A 77 -12.76 18.27 11.02
C THR A 77 -13.29 19.08 9.85
N ASP A 78 -13.40 20.40 10.00
CA ASP A 78 -13.91 21.29 8.95
C ASP A 78 -12.93 21.35 7.75
N LEU A 79 -11.64 21.43 8.02
CA LEU A 79 -10.60 21.35 6.99
C LEU A 79 -10.70 20.01 6.23
N GLY A 80 -10.71 18.89 6.96
CA GLY A 80 -10.74 17.56 6.38
C GLY A 80 -11.99 17.29 5.54
N ARG A 81 -13.19 17.65 6.05
CA ARG A 81 -14.45 17.49 5.31
C ARG A 81 -14.48 18.32 4.04
N ARG A 82 -13.97 19.55 4.08
CA ARG A 82 -13.86 20.40 2.90
C ARG A 82 -12.95 19.76 1.84
N LEU A 83 -11.80 19.22 2.25
CA LEU A 83 -10.87 18.55 1.34
C LEU A 83 -11.48 17.25 0.78
N ALA A 84 -12.10 16.44 1.63
CA ALA A 84 -12.74 15.18 1.22
C ALA A 84 -13.84 15.41 0.17
N GLY A 85 -14.63 16.48 0.30
CA GLY A 85 -15.66 16.84 -0.68
C GLY A 85 -15.12 17.28 -2.05
N LEU A 86 -13.81 17.56 -2.15
CA LEU A 86 -13.15 17.98 -3.38
C LEU A 86 -12.24 16.90 -3.97
N ALA A 87 -11.99 15.83 -3.20
CA ALA A 87 -11.11 14.75 -3.61
C ALA A 87 -11.76 13.87 -4.68
N PRO A 88 -11.01 13.43 -5.70
CA PRO A 88 -11.51 12.49 -6.70
C PRO A 88 -11.67 11.08 -6.10
N GLY A 89 -12.56 10.28 -6.67
CA GLY A 89 -12.80 8.90 -6.25
C GLY A 89 -14.08 8.75 -5.45
N ASN A 90 -14.13 7.75 -4.55
CA ASN A 90 -15.29 7.55 -3.69
C ASN A 90 -15.23 8.49 -2.49
N THR A 91 -16.14 9.46 -2.43
CA THR A 91 -16.23 10.47 -1.37
C THR A 91 -17.43 10.31 -0.44
N ASP A 92 -18.28 9.30 -0.65
CA ASP A 92 -19.53 9.06 0.11
C ASP A 92 -19.28 8.33 1.43
N TYR A 93 -18.16 8.62 2.10
CA TYR A 93 -17.83 8.05 3.40
C TYR A 93 -18.25 8.95 4.56
N PRO A 94 -18.52 8.40 5.76
CA PRO A 94 -18.80 9.17 6.97
C PRO A 94 -17.52 9.79 7.56
N TRP A 95 -16.90 10.70 6.83
CA TRP A 95 -15.60 11.27 7.13
C TRP A 95 -15.44 11.74 8.58
N THR A 96 -14.43 11.21 9.24
CA THR A 96 -14.05 11.51 10.61
C THR A 96 -12.58 11.89 10.68
N PHE A 97 -12.27 12.99 11.34
CA PHE A 97 -10.90 13.50 11.49
C PHE A 97 -10.62 13.72 12.98
N LYS A 98 -9.55 13.10 13.47
CA LYS A 98 -9.15 13.19 14.88
C LYS A 98 -7.67 13.51 15.00
N ILE A 99 -7.29 14.10 16.12
CA ILE A 99 -5.90 14.44 16.40
C ILE A 99 -5.38 13.53 17.49
N VAL A 100 -4.32 12.80 17.17
CA VAL A 100 -3.59 11.99 18.15
C VAL A 100 -2.60 12.89 18.89
N ASN A 101 -2.64 12.88 20.22
CA ASN A 101 -1.71 13.64 21.04
C ASN A 101 -0.34 12.96 21.10
N SER A 102 0.35 12.90 19.96
CA SER A 102 1.72 12.39 19.80
C SER A 102 2.60 13.46 19.17
N GLN A 103 3.87 13.53 19.60
CA GLN A 103 4.87 14.42 18.99
C GLN A 103 5.45 13.88 17.68
N ASP A 104 5.23 12.61 17.39
CA ASP A 104 5.69 12.02 16.13
C ASP A 104 4.96 12.70 14.97
N ILE A 105 5.71 13.00 13.93
CA ILE A 105 5.13 13.57 12.71
C ILE A 105 4.61 12.41 11.89
N ASN A 106 3.33 12.11 12.05
CA ASN A 106 2.64 11.05 11.31
C ASN A 106 1.15 11.38 11.12
N ALA A 107 0.56 10.83 10.10
CA ALA A 107 -0.88 10.76 9.89
C ALA A 107 -1.20 9.39 9.29
N PHE A 108 -2.41 8.91 9.48
CA PHE A 108 -2.83 7.65 8.89
C PHE A 108 -4.34 7.62 8.66
N ALA A 109 -4.74 6.84 7.68
CA ALA A 109 -6.12 6.64 7.32
C ALA A 109 -6.55 5.19 7.50
N LEU A 110 -7.74 4.99 8.06
CA LEU A 110 -8.42 3.70 8.08
C LEU A 110 -9.45 3.65 6.94
N PRO A 111 -9.83 2.46 6.46
CA PRO A 111 -10.86 2.34 5.45
C PRO A 111 -12.15 3.08 5.83
N GLY A 112 -12.91 3.53 4.83
CA GLY A 112 -14.23 4.11 5.06
C GLY A 112 -14.26 5.54 5.63
N GLY A 113 -13.12 6.27 5.66
CA GLY A 113 -13.13 7.71 5.94
C GLY A 113 -12.69 8.13 7.34
N PHE A 114 -11.96 7.29 8.07
CA PHE A 114 -11.45 7.61 9.41
C PHE A 114 -9.98 8.03 9.32
N ILE A 115 -9.68 9.31 9.57
CA ILE A 115 -8.35 9.90 9.43
C ILE A 115 -7.86 10.41 10.78
N TYR A 116 -6.62 10.08 11.09
CA TYR A 116 -5.92 10.47 12.30
C TYR A 116 -4.67 11.27 11.93
N VAL A 117 -4.52 12.43 12.55
CA VAL A 117 -3.36 13.31 12.35
C VAL A 117 -2.67 13.50 13.68
N ASN A 118 -1.39 13.18 13.76
CA ASN A 118 -0.64 13.40 14.97
C ASN A 118 -0.45 14.91 15.23
N ARG A 119 -0.45 15.29 16.49
CA ARG A 119 -0.11 16.65 16.95
C ARG A 119 1.19 17.16 16.32
N GLY A 120 2.18 16.28 16.17
CA GLY A 120 3.46 16.59 15.55
C GLY A 120 3.37 17.15 14.13
N VAL A 121 2.36 16.76 13.35
CA VAL A 121 2.12 17.33 12.00
C VAL A 121 1.72 18.79 12.10
N LEU A 122 0.75 19.12 12.99
CA LEU A 122 0.30 20.50 13.19
C LEU A 122 1.42 21.39 13.75
N GLU A 123 2.27 20.83 14.63
CA GLU A 123 3.44 21.53 15.16
C GLU A 123 4.46 21.83 14.08
N ALA A 124 4.75 20.87 13.18
CA ALA A 124 5.76 20.99 12.14
C ALA A 124 5.29 21.83 10.95
N ALA A 125 4.01 21.77 10.59
CA ALA A 125 3.43 22.53 9.48
C ALA A 125 3.62 24.05 9.72
N GLU A 126 4.26 24.73 8.78
CA GLU A 126 4.52 26.18 8.86
C GLU A 126 3.27 27.00 8.49
N ASN A 127 2.35 26.42 7.71
CA ASN A 127 1.12 27.06 7.27
C ASN A 127 0.00 26.02 7.02
N GLU A 128 -1.23 26.50 6.80
CA GLU A 128 -2.41 25.67 6.60
C GLU A 128 -2.29 24.75 5.36
N ALA A 129 -1.70 25.25 4.27
CA ALA A 129 -1.59 24.48 3.04
C ALA A 129 -0.74 23.21 3.20
N GLN A 130 0.28 23.27 4.06
CA GLN A 130 1.10 22.10 4.40
C GLN A 130 0.30 21.06 5.17
N LEU A 131 -0.46 21.46 6.19
CA LEU A 131 -1.37 20.57 6.91
C LEU A 131 -2.44 19.99 5.97
N ALA A 132 -3.04 20.85 5.15
CA ALA A 132 -4.02 20.44 4.15
C ALA A 132 -3.45 19.41 3.17
N GLY A 133 -2.18 19.53 2.82
CA GLY A 133 -1.48 18.58 1.96
C GLY A 133 -1.39 17.18 2.56
N VAL A 134 -1.00 17.09 3.83
CA VAL A 134 -0.96 15.80 4.55
C VAL A 134 -2.36 15.20 4.64
N VAL A 135 -3.35 15.99 5.05
CA VAL A 135 -4.74 15.51 5.16
C VAL A 135 -5.29 15.07 3.80
N ALA A 136 -4.99 15.80 2.72
CA ALA A 136 -5.42 15.44 1.37
C ALA A 136 -4.74 14.17 0.84
N HIS A 137 -3.50 13.92 1.23
CA HIS A 137 -2.80 12.67 0.94
C HIS A 137 -3.50 11.47 1.61
N GLU A 138 -3.84 11.58 2.89
CA GLU A 138 -4.59 10.54 3.61
C GLU A 138 -5.99 10.31 3.02
N ILE A 139 -6.67 11.40 2.62
CA ILE A 139 -7.94 11.30 1.88
C ILE A 139 -7.73 10.52 0.58
N GLY A 140 -6.61 10.71 -0.12
CA GLY A 140 -6.24 9.97 -1.33
C GLY A 140 -6.18 8.45 -1.08
N HIS A 141 -5.56 8.03 0.01
CA HIS A 141 -5.53 6.61 0.38
C HIS A 141 -6.94 6.03 0.61
N VAL A 142 -7.83 6.80 1.21
CA VAL A 142 -9.22 6.37 1.46
C VAL A 142 -10.04 6.33 0.19
N THR A 143 -10.03 7.40 -0.61
CA THR A 143 -10.86 7.49 -1.84
C THR A 143 -10.45 6.47 -2.89
N LEU A 144 -9.17 6.12 -2.96
CA LEU A 144 -8.63 5.08 -3.82
C LEU A 144 -8.62 3.68 -3.17
N ARG A 145 -9.08 3.59 -1.91
CA ARG A 145 -9.29 2.35 -1.19
C ARG A 145 -8.03 1.50 -1.05
N HIS A 146 -6.85 2.16 -0.89
CA HIS A 146 -5.55 1.49 -0.86
C HIS A 146 -5.46 0.44 0.24
N GLY A 147 -5.99 0.70 1.44
CA GLY A 147 -5.97 -0.23 2.55
C GLY A 147 -6.68 -1.54 2.24
N THR A 148 -7.93 -1.50 1.79
CA THR A 148 -8.71 -2.71 1.47
C THR A 148 -8.29 -3.38 0.16
N HIS A 149 -7.71 -2.61 -0.79
CA HIS A 149 -7.03 -3.21 -1.95
C HIS A 149 -5.83 -4.05 -1.52
N GLN A 150 -5.00 -3.53 -0.63
CA GLN A 150 -3.85 -4.25 -0.09
C GLN A 150 -4.28 -5.50 0.70
N ALA A 151 -5.33 -5.38 1.52
CA ALA A 151 -5.94 -6.53 2.16
C ALA A 151 -6.38 -7.61 1.17
N THR A 152 -7.02 -7.19 0.09
CA THR A 152 -7.43 -8.09 -0.99
C THR A 152 -6.23 -8.81 -1.59
N GLN A 153 -5.12 -8.11 -1.83
CA GLN A 153 -3.89 -8.72 -2.34
C GLN A 153 -3.33 -9.75 -1.35
N MET A 154 -3.28 -9.42 -0.05
CA MET A 154 -2.82 -10.35 0.98
C MET A 154 -3.72 -11.59 1.08
N MET A 155 -5.04 -11.42 0.98
CA MET A 155 -5.98 -12.53 0.97
C MET A 155 -5.77 -13.44 -0.24
N ILE A 156 -5.58 -12.87 -1.44
CA ILE A 156 -5.29 -13.62 -2.66
C ILE A 156 -3.97 -14.40 -2.49
N ALA A 157 -2.94 -13.76 -1.92
CA ALA A 157 -1.65 -14.41 -1.69
C ALA A 157 -1.72 -15.56 -0.68
N GLN A 158 -2.64 -15.51 0.27
CA GLN A 158 -2.86 -16.54 1.29
C GLN A 158 -3.88 -17.61 0.89
N MET A 159 -4.66 -17.39 -0.17
CA MET A 159 -5.64 -18.37 -0.62
C MET A 159 -4.97 -19.58 -1.29
N PRO A 160 -5.25 -20.82 -0.84
CA PRO A 160 -4.85 -22.00 -1.60
C PRO A 160 -5.44 -21.95 -3.02
N LEU A 161 -4.65 -22.25 -4.03
CA LEU A 161 -5.05 -22.19 -5.44
C LEU A 161 -6.34 -22.97 -5.78
N ALA A 162 -6.67 -23.99 -4.98
CA ALA A 162 -7.90 -24.75 -5.11
C ALA A 162 -9.18 -23.94 -4.87
N ILE A 163 -9.08 -22.86 -4.10
CA ILE A 163 -10.23 -22.00 -3.74
C ILE A 163 -10.44 -20.91 -4.79
N LEU A 164 -9.37 -20.39 -5.41
CA LEU A 164 -9.45 -19.35 -6.45
C LEU A 164 -10.30 -19.76 -7.67
N GLY A 165 -10.30 -21.05 -8.05
CA GLY A 165 -11.14 -21.58 -9.12
C GLY A 165 -12.62 -21.75 -8.75
N GLY A 166 -12.95 -21.84 -7.46
CA GLY A 166 -14.31 -22.08 -6.96
C GLY A 166 -15.03 -20.82 -6.46
N VAL A 167 -14.31 -19.82 -6.00
CA VAL A 167 -14.86 -18.60 -5.37
C VAL A 167 -15.42 -17.61 -6.39
N LEU A 168 -14.94 -17.63 -7.62
CA LEU A 168 -15.54 -16.83 -8.71
C LEU A 168 -16.93 -17.33 -9.14
N GLY A 169 -17.41 -18.43 -8.57
CA GLY A 169 -18.64 -19.11 -9.05
C GLY A 169 -19.85 -19.15 -8.11
N ARG A 170 -19.75 -18.99 -6.79
CA ARG A 170 -20.95 -19.01 -5.91
C ARG A 170 -20.67 -18.42 -4.53
N GLY A 171 -21.38 -17.34 -4.20
CA GLY A 171 -21.35 -16.70 -2.89
C GLY A 171 -21.90 -17.59 -1.79
N SER A 172 -21.19 -17.70 -0.70
CA SER A 172 -21.71 -17.84 0.68
C SER A 172 -20.66 -18.01 1.78
N SER A 173 -19.38 -18.27 1.47
CA SER A 173 -18.39 -18.45 2.55
C SER A 173 -17.35 -17.32 2.67
N VAL A 174 -17.23 -16.47 1.66
CA VAL A 174 -16.27 -15.35 1.64
C VAL A 174 -16.64 -14.29 2.67
N THR A 175 -17.91 -13.99 2.83
CA THR A 175 -18.40 -12.98 3.80
C THR A 175 -18.14 -13.37 5.25
N GLY A 176 -18.26 -14.65 5.62
CA GLY A 176 -17.96 -15.13 6.98
C GLY A 176 -16.46 -15.12 7.30
N GLN A 177 -15.61 -15.47 6.34
CA GLN A 177 -14.16 -15.40 6.46
C GLN A 177 -13.66 -13.94 6.44
N LEU A 178 -14.31 -13.07 5.65
CA LEU A 178 -14.05 -11.64 5.64
C LEU A 178 -14.37 -10.98 6.98
N ALA A 179 -15.45 -11.37 7.64
CA ALA A 179 -15.82 -10.84 8.95
C ALA A 179 -14.83 -11.28 10.04
N GLN A 180 -14.31 -12.49 9.97
CA GLN A 180 -13.32 -12.99 10.93
C GLN A 180 -11.91 -12.39 10.72
N LEU A 181 -11.55 -12.07 9.46
CA LEU A 181 -10.33 -11.36 9.10
C LEU A 181 -10.46 -9.84 9.35
N GLY A 182 -11.67 -9.30 9.28
CA GLY A 182 -11.93 -7.87 9.34
C GLY A 182 -11.51 -7.22 10.66
N ILE A 183 -11.72 -7.90 11.79
CA ILE A 183 -11.36 -7.35 13.11
C ILE A 183 -9.83 -7.27 13.25
N SER A 184 -9.13 -8.32 12.82
CA SER A 184 -7.65 -8.31 12.79
C SER A 184 -7.11 -7.29 11.78
N PHE A 185 -7.81 -7.11 10.66
CA PHE A 185 -7.38 -6.25 9.57
C PHE A 185 -7.52 -4.76 9.90
N GLY A 186 -8.57 -4.35 10.61
CA GLY A 186 -8.83 -2.94 10.88
C GLY A 186 -7.70 -2.27 11.68
N VAL A 187 -7.22 -2.91 12.73
CA VAL A 187 -6.06 -2.42 13.51
C VAL A 187 -4.78 -2.58 12.71
N ASN A 188 -4.69 -3.63 11.92
CA ASN A 188 -3.52 -3.99 11.13
C ASN A 188 -3.36 -3.14 9.86
N SER A 189 -4.43 -2.53 9.35
CA SER A 189 -4.33 -1.62 8.19
C SER A 189 -3.51 -0.36 8.50
N MET A 190 -3.43 0.03 9.78
CA MET A 190 -2.57 1.14 10.23
C MET A 190 -1.06 0.85 10.05
N LEU A 191 -0.70 -0.43 9.94
CA LEU A 191 0.68 -0.89 9.94
C LEU A 191 1.08 -1.43 8.55
N LEU A 192 0.17 -1.40 7.58
CA LEU A 192 0.47 -1.82 6.22
C LEU A 192 1.25 -0.71 5.50
N LYS A 193 2.50 -1.01 5.23
CA LYS A 193 3.34 -0.16 4.40
C LYS A 193 2.73 -0.02 3.01
N ASN A 194 2.43 1.19 2.61
CA ASN A 194 1.88 1.47 1.30
C ASN A 194 2.90 1.14 0.18
N SER A 195 2.39 0.64 -0.93
CA SER A 195 3.24 0.46 -2.11
C SER A 195 3.64 1.81 -2.71
N ARG A 196 4.78 1.88 -3.38
CA ARG A 196 5.22 3.10 -4.07
C ARG A 196 4.17 3.64 -5.06
N SER A 197 3.42 2.75 -5.70
CA SER A 197 2.33 3.14 -6.60
C SER A 197 1.14 3.74 -5.85
N ALA A 198 0.81 3.21 -4.66
CA ALA A 198 -0.24 3.77 -3.82
C ALA A 198 0.14 5.16 -3.30
N GLU A 199 1.41 5.34 -2.91
CA GLU A 199 1.94 6.66 -2.51
C GLU A 199 1.87 7.67 -3.64
N GLU A 200 2.30 7.29 -4.84
CA GLU A 200 2.23 8.16 -6.01
C GLU A 200 0.79 8.57 -6.35
N GLN A 201 -0.15 7.65 -6.27
CA GLN A 201 -1.56 7.96 -6.48
C GLN A 201 -2.13 8.86 -5.37
N ALA A 202 -1.77 8.63 -4.11
CA ALA A 202 -2.16 9.48 -2.99
C ALA A 202 -1.60 10.91 -3.13
N ASP A 203 -0.34 11.05 -3.59
CA ASP A 203 0.25 12.35 -3.92
C ASP A 203 -0.49 13.08 -5.04
N GLN A 204 -0.87 12.36 -6.10
CA GLN A 204 -1.63 12.94 -7.21
C GLN A 204 -3.01 13.42 -6.74
N VAL A 205 -3.72 12.60 -5.95
CA VAL A 205 -5.01 12.99 -5.36
C VAL A 205 -4.85 14.17 -4.41
N GLY A 206 -3.84 14.13 -3.55
CA GLY A 206 -3.55 15.22 -2.62
C GLY A 206 -3.26 16.54 -3.32
N THR A 207 -2.40 16.52 -4.34
CA THR A 207 -2.06 17.69 -5.16
C THR A 207 -3.29 18.24 -5.89
N TYR A 208 -4.09 17.37 -6.51
CA TYR A 208 -5.34 17.76 -7.17
C TYR A 208 -6.32 18.39 -6.15
N THR A 209 -6.47 17.77 -5.00
CA THR A 209 -7.39 18.24 -3.95
C THR A 209 -6.98 19.60 -3.40
N LEU A 210 -5.68 19.84 -3.18
CA LEU A 210 -5.15 21.15 -2.80
C LEU A 210 -5.48 22.20 -3.86
N TYR A 211 -5.24 21.87 -5.12
CA TYR A 211 -5.55 22.78 -6.25
C TYR A 211 -7.04 23.13 -6.28
N GLN A 212 -7.93 22.15 -6.15
CA GLN A 212 -9.38 22.39 -6.15
C GLN A 212 -9.84 23.20 -4.92
N ALA A 213 -9.20 22.99 -3.78
CA ALA A 213 -9.46 23.73 -2.54
C ALA A 213 -8.89 25.16 -2.55
N GLY A 214 -8.16 25.54 -3.61
CA GLY A 214 -7.55 26.86 -3.76
C GLY A 214 -6.26 27.06 -2.94
N TYR A 215 -5.64 25.98 -2.49
CA TYR A 215 -4.32 26.01 -1.86
C TYR A 215 -3.18 25.94 -2.88
N ASP A 216 -1.98 26.30 -2.42
CA ASP A 216 -0.75 26.02 -3.19
C ASP A 216 -0.57 24.49 -3.31
N PRO A 217 -0.66 23.91 -4.50
CA PRO A 217 -0.55 22.46 -4.68
C PRO A 217 0.84 21.90 -4.36
N LYS A 218 1.88 22.76 -4.26
CA LYS A 218 3.24 22.37 -3.86
C LYS A 218 3.40 22.19 -2.36
N ALA A 219 2.46 22.69 -1.56
CA ALA A 219 2.60 22.76 -0.11
C ALA A 219 2.84 21.40 0.56
N MET A 220 2.23 20.33 0.01
CA MET A 220 2.44 18.98 0.50
C MET A 220 3.90 18.51 0.29
N ALA A 221 4.43 18.69 -0.91
CA ALA A 221 5.81 18.31 -1.21
C ALA A 221 6.82 19.13 -0.40
N GLN A 222 6.56 20.43 -0.25
CA GLN A 222 7.35 21.31 0.62
C GLN A 222 7.34 20.85 2.08
N PHE A 223 6.20 20.39 2.59
CA PHE A 223 6.11 19.86 3.94
C PHE A 223 7.01 18.64 4.13
N PHE A 224 7.00 17.70 3.20
CA PHE A 224 7.85 16.50 3.28
C PHE A 224 9.33 16.84 3.29
N GLU A 225 9.77 17.80 2.46
CA GLU A 225 11.16 18.29 2.52
C GLU A 225 11.50 18.92 3.86
N ILE A 226 10.59 19.71 4.41
CA ILE A 226 10.81 20.40 5.69
C ILE A 226 10.96 19.38 6.82
N ILE A 227 10.08 18.38 6.88
CA ILE A 227 10.12 17.40 7.97
C ILE A 227 11.34 16.48 7.88
N GLU A 228 11.75 16.10 6.67
CA GLU A 228 12.96 15.31 6.46
C GLU A 228 14.21 16.05 6.93
N LYS A 229 14.32 17.34 6.61
CA LYS A 229 15.49 18.18 6.97
C LYS A 229 15.49 18.59 8.43
N LYS A 230 14.34 19.02 8.97
CA LYS A 230 14.25 19.62 10.32
C LYS A 230 13.98 18.62 11.44
N TYR A 231 13.30 17.51 11.13
CA TYR A 231 12.78 16.58 12.14
C TYR A 231 13.07 15.10 11.84
N PRO A 232 14.30 14.73 11.44
CA PRO A 232 14.57 13.37 10.97
C PRO A 232 14.22 12.28 11.99
N GLN A 233 14.38 12.56 13.29
CA GLN A 233 14.06 11.61 14.37
C GLN A 233 12.57 11.48 14.67
N ARG A 234 11.74 12.45 14.27
CA ARG A 234 10.28 12.46 14.51
C ARG A 234 9.47 11.94 13.32
N THR A 235 10.12 11.68 12.20
CA THR A 235 9.51 11.28 10.92
C THR A 235 9.78 9.83 10.55
N ILE A 236 10.47 9.07 11.41
CA ILE A 236 10.84 7.67 11.14
C ILE A 236 9.59 6.85 10.81
N GLN A 237 8.54 6.95 11.64
CA GLN A 237 7.30 6.23 11.42
C GLN A 237 6.61 6.70 10.13
N PHE A 238 6.55 8.01 9.88
CA PHE A 238 5.93 8.55 8.67
C PHE A 238 6.56 7.96 7.40
N PHE A 239 7.89 7.98 7.28
CA PHE A 239 8.57 7.43 6.10
C PHE A 239 8.62 5.90 6.08
N SER A 240 8.38 5.23 7.21
CA SER A 240 8.14 3.78 7.24
C SER A 240 6.80 3.42 6.62
N ASP A 241 5.74 4.16 6.98
CA ASP A 241 4.37 3.93 6.53
C ASP A 241 4.17 4.46 5.10
N HIS A 242 4.80 5.61 4.79
CA HIS A 242 4.77 6.31 3.51
C HIS A 242 6.18 6.39 2.90
N PRO A 243 6.66 5.32 2.25
CA PRO A 243 7.99 5.30 1.67
C PRO A 243 8.20 6.48 0.73
N ASN A 244 9.23 7.28 1.02
CA ASN A 244 9.57 8.44 0.19
C ASN A 244 10.02 7.96 -1.20
N PRO A 245 9.24 8.14 -2.27
CA PRO A 245 9.75 7.91 -3.61
C PRO A 245 10.73 9.04 -3.93
N GLU A 246 11.96 8.68 -4.29
CA GLU A 246 12.88 9.62 -4.92
C GLU A 246 12.10 10.36 -6.02
N ASN A 247 12.01 11.68 -5.92
CA ASN A 247 11.33 12.56 -6.86
C ASN A 247 9.83 12.87 -6.62
N ARG A 248 9.29 12.77 -5.40
CA ARG A 248 7.90 13.22 -5.10
C ARG A 248 7.64 14.65 -5.60
N ILE A 249 8.56 15.56 -5.28
CA ILE A 249 8.47 16.98 -5.66
C ILE A 249 8.44 17.13 -7.16
N LYS A 250 9.35 16.44 -7.86
CA LYS A 250 9.38 16.48 -9.33
C LYS A 250 8.05 16.01 -9.94
N LYS A 251 7.46 14.94 -9.41
CA LYS A 251 6.16 14.41 -9.88
C LYS A 251 5.01 15.38 -9.61
N VAL A 252 5.02 16.03 -8.46
CA VAL A 252 4.06 17.10 -8.14
C VAL A 252 4.23 18.28 -9.09
N ASP A 253 5.45 18.72 -9.37
CA ASP A 253 5.75 19.80 -10.29
C ASP A 253 5.34 19.46 -11.76
N GLU A 254 5.48 18.20 -12.17
CA GLU A 254 5.02 17.71 -13.47
C GLU A 254 3.49 17.62 -13.58
N LEU A 255 2.80 17.41 -12.46
CA LEU A 255 1.34 17.32 -12.40
C LEU A 255 0.66 18.69 -12.42
N ILE A 256 1.21 19.68 -11.71
CA ILE A 256 0.58 21.00 -11.56
C ILE A 256 0.19 21.66 -12.89
N PRO A 257 1.02 21.66 -13.94
CA PRO A 257 0.64 22.24 -15.25
C PRO A 257 -0.59 21.55 -15.89
N GLN A 258 -0.84 20.29 -15.55
CA GLN A 258 -1.96 19.51 -16.08
C GLN A 258 -3.28 19.84 -15.36
N LEU A 259 -3.23 20.46 -14.17
CA LEU A 259 -4.39 20.82 -13.38
C LEU A 259 -5.10 22.09 -13.87
N GLY A 260 -4.47 22.87 -14.75
CA GLY A 260 -4.98 24.12 -15.29
C GLY A 260 -4.13 25.34 -14.97
N SER A 261 -4.66 26.53 -15.21
CA SER A 261 -3.92 27.77 -14.95
C SER A 261 -3.50 27.89 -13.47
N PRO A 262 -2.26 28.28 -13.19
CA PRO A 262 -1.81 28.49 -11.82
C PRO A 262 -2.69 29.54 -11.14
N ARG A 263 -3.40 29.15 -10.10
CA ARG A 263 -4.05 30.10 -9.20
C ARG A 263 -3.01 30.43 -8.12
N ALA A 264 -2.91 31.69 -7.74
CA ALA A 264 -2.17 32.07 -6.54
C ALA A 264 -2.83 31.35 -5.36
N GLY A 265 -2.24 30.23 -4.96
CA GLY A 265 -2.83 29.35 -3.95
C GLY A 265 -2.76 30.00 -2.59
N LYS A 266 -3.85 29.88 -1.84
CA LYS A 266 -3.86 30.19 -0.40
C LYS A 266 -2.81 29.33 0.30
N THR A 267 -1.98 29.93 1.13
CA THR A 267 -0.97 29.21 1.89
C THR A 267 -1.37 29.05 3.36
N ASP A 268 -2.05 30.04 3.95
CA ASP A 268 -2.33 30.06 5.38
C ASP A 268 -3.71 30.63 5.72
N SER A 269 -4.15 30.43 6.97
CA SER A 269 -5.37 30.98 7.52
C SER A 269 -5.23 31.41 8.98
N PRO A 270 -6.00 32.43 9.42
CA PRO A 270 -6.09 32.78 10.84
C PRO A 270 -6.56 31.62 11.70
N GLU A 271 -7.47 30.80 11.20
CA GLU A 271 -8.04 29.64 11.88
C GLU A 271 -6.98 28.58 12.19
N PHE A 272 -6.08 28.28 11.21
CA PHE A 272 -4.94 27.42 11.41
C PHE A 272 -4.02 27.96 12.51
N GLN A 273 -3.68 29.23 12.43
CA GLN A 273 -2.79 29.85 13.41
C GLN A 273 -3.38 29.86 14.82
N VAL A 274 -4.69 30.01 14.95
CA VAL A 274 -5.40 29.90 16.24
C VAL A 274 -5.35 28.47 16.76
N ALA A 275 -5.71 27.49 15.93
CA ALA A 275 -5.69 26.06 16.30
C ALA A 275 -4.27 25.61 16.69
N LYS A 276 -3.27 25.99 15.90
CA LYS A 276 -1.86 25.66 16.17
C LYS A 276 -1.36 26.28 17.49
N ARG A 277 -1.60 27.58 17.73
CA ARG A 277 -1.21 28.20 19.01
C ARG A 277 -1.88 27.55 20.20
N LYS A 278 -3.16 27.21 20.08
CA LYS A 278 -3.89 26.53 21.14
C LYS A 278 -3.33 25.14 21.42
N LEU A 279 -3.03 24.39 20.38
CA LEU A 279 -2.40 23.07 20.49
C LEU A 279 -1.03 23.16 21.17
N LEU A 280 -0.20 24.13 20.78
CA LEU A 280 1.12 24.36 21.37
C LEU A 280 1.05 24.77 22.87
N ALA A 281 -0.03 25.44 23.28
CA ALA A 281 -0.25 25.82 24.67
C ALA A 281 -0.72 24.65 25.55
N MET A 282 -1.16 23.52 24.95
CA MET A 282 -1.53 22.32 25.71
C MET A 282 -0.28 21.66 26.30
N PRO A 283 -0.41 20.96 27.43
CA PRO A 283 0.68 20.13 27.95
C PRO A 283 1.27 19.24 26.86
N ALA A 284 2.59 19.09 26.87
CA ALA A 284 3.24 18.15 25.97
C ALA A 284 2.58 16.78 26.13
N PRO A 285 2.37 16.04 25.04
CA PRO A 285 1.85 14.70 25.14
C PRO A 285 2.70 13.91 26.14
N PRO A 286 2.12 12.98 26.90
CA PRO A 286 2.91 12.06 27.70
C PRO A 286 3.99 11.53 26.76
N LYS A 287 5.26 11.63 27.15
CA LYS A 287 6.29 10.88 26.42
C LYS A 287 5.69 9.50 26.29
N ALA A 288 5.44 9.06 25.06
CA ALA A 288 5.04 7.69 24.85
C ALA A 288 5.91 6.91 25.82
N LYS A 289 5.30 6.23 26.83
CA LYS A 289 6.05 5.17 27.48
C LYS A 289 6.63 4.47 26.28
N ALA A 290 7.93 4.48 26.16
CA ALA A 290 8.58 3.58 25.26
C ALA A 290 8.03 2.20 25.62
N GLY A 291 6.82 1.94 25.09
CA GLY A 291 6.48 0.59 24.73
C GLY A 291 7.60 0.25 23.78
N PRO A 292 8.13 -0.95 23.79
CA PRO A 292 9.39 -1.24 23.15
C PRO A 292 9.36 -0.87 21.68
N ALA A 293 9.51 0.41 21.39
CA ALA A 293 9.94 1.03 20.18
C ALA A 293 11.40 1.39 20.43
N ALA A 294 12.14 0.39 20.83
CA ALA A 294 13.31 0.10 20.07
C ALA A 294 12.80 -0.03 18.63
N ALA A 295 13.15 0.91 17.74
CA ALA A 295 13.49 0.46 16.41
C ALA A 295 14.19 -0.88 16.65
N PRO A 296 13.66 -2.02 16.13
CA PRO A 296 14.36 -3.26 16.36
C PRO A 296 15.77 -2.95 15.88
N SER A 297 16.69 -2.84 16.82
CA SER A 297 18.10 -2.99 16.49
C SER A 297 18.10 -4.22 15.63
N ALA A 298 18.52 -4.07 14.36
CA ALA A 298 18.41 -5.13 13.37
C ALA A 298 18.60 -6.45 14.13
N PRO A 299 17.60 -7.35 14.15
CA PRO A 299 17.61 -8.45 15.09
C PRO A 299 18.99 -9.07 15.00
N ALA A 300 19.62 -9.29 16.16
CA ALA A 300 20.97 -9.84 16.16
C ALA A 300 20.97 -11.04 15.22
N PRO A 301 21.93 -11.16 14.31
CA PRO A 301 21.91 -12.22 13.33
C PRO A 301 21.68 -13.56 14.05
N PRO A 302 20.77 -14.41 13.52
CA PRO A 302 20.46 -15.65 14.18
C PRO A 302 21.73 -16.48 14.41
N PRO A 303 21.74 -17.39 15.42
CA PRO A 303 22.88 -18.25 15.63
C PRO A 303 23.22 -19.03 14.37
N ALA A 304 24.52 -19.22 14.13
CA ALA A 304 24.99 -19.99 12.99
C ALA A 304 24.35 -21.39 12.95
N PRO A 305 24.02 -21.92 11.76
CA PRO A 305 23.47 -23.26 11.62
C PRO A 305 24.39 -24.32 12.24
N SER A 306 23.82 -25.20 13.06
CA SER A 306 24.54 -26.35 13.62
C SER A 306 24.99 -27.31 12.51
N SER A 307 26.12 -27.95 12.72
CA SER A 307 26.59 -29.05 11.85
C SER A 307 25.85 -30.37 12.12
N HIS A 308 25.15 -30.50 13.25
CA HIS A 308 24.33 -31.67 13.57
C HIS A 308 22.95 -31.51 12.90
N LEU A 309 22.53 -32.58 12.22
CA LEU A 309 21.28 -32.57 11.48
C LEU A 309 20.26 -33.53 12.09
N VAL A 310 19.02 -33.08 12.18
CA VAL A 310 17.86 -33.91 12.50
C VAL A 310 16.99 -34.08 11.24
N LYS A 311 16.23 -35.18 11.19
CA LYS A 311 15.38 -35.48 10.03
C LYS A 311 13.93 -35.09 10.33
N TYR A 312 13.31 -34.44 9.35
CA TYR A 312 11.87 -34.22 9.30
C TYR A 312 11.26 -35.04 8.17
N GLN A 313 10.17 -35.74 8.48
CA GLN A 313 9.36 -36.47 7.52
C GLN A 313 8.07 -35.68 7.27
N GLY A 314 7.98 -35.09 6.09
CA GLY A 314 6.80 -34.41 5.60
C GLY A 314 5.92 -35.30 4.70
N ALA A 315 4.86 -34.73 4.19
CA ALA A 315 4.01 -35.38 3.19
C ALA A 315 4.78 -35.53 1.86
N GLY A 316 5.18 -36.75 1.54
CA GLY A 316 5.88 -37.07 0.27
C GLY A 316 7.36 -36.68 0.22
N PHE A 317 7.99 -36.24 1.31
CA PHE A 317 9.41 -35.92 1.34
C PHE A 317 10.04 -36.17 2.73
N VAL A 318 11.35 -36.32 2.74
CA VAL A 318 12.20 -36.28 3.95
C VAL A 318 13.30 -35.27 3.74
N ILE A 319 13.59 -34.45 4.75
CA ILE A 319 14.68 -33.49 4.71
C ILE A 319 15.45 -33.53 6.02
N ALA A 320 16.78 -33.38 5.96
CA ALA A 320 17.62 -33.17 7.13
C ALA A 320 17.91 -31.67 7.29
N TYR A 321 17.83 -31.16 8.52
CA TYR A 321 18.03 -29.75 8.84
C TYR A 321 18.81 -29.59 10.14
N PRO A 322 19.47 -28.44 10.40
CA PRO A 322 20.21 -28.21 11.65
C PRO A 322 19.35 -28.40 12.89
N ASP A 323 19.90 -29.09 13.91
CA ASP A 323 19.18 -29.39 15.15
C ASP A 323 18.88 -28.14 16.02
N ASN A 324 19.58 -27.04 15.76
CA ASN A 324 19.33 -25.74 16.39
C ASN A 324 18.32 -24.86 15.61
N TRP A 325 17.65 -25.42 14.59
CA TRP A 325 16.57 -24.74 13.88
C TRP A 325 15.21 -25.19 14.39
N GLU A 326 14.27 -24.27 14.38
CA GLU A 326 12.87 -24.49 14.71
C GLU A 326 12.09 -24.97 13.50
N LEU A 327 11.13 -25.89 13.74
CA LEU A 327 10.24 -26.41 12.72
C LEU A 327 8.84 -25.87 12.97
N GLN A 328 8.30 -25.10 12.01
CA GLN A 328 6.95 -24.58 12.03
C GLN A 328 6.14 -25.24 10.90
N LYS A 329 5.02 -25.88 11.26
CA LYS A 329 4.12 -26.52 10.27
C LYS A 329 3.08 -25.50 9.81
N GLY A 330 3.02 -25.28 8.49
CA GLY A 330 1.95 -24.55 7.81
C GLY A 330 0.92 -25.51 7.19
N GLN A 331 -0.14 -24.97 6.61
CA GLN A 331 -1.17 -25.77 5.94
C GLN A 331 -0.64 -26.54 4.74
N ASP A 332 0.23 -25.93 3.91
CA ASP A 332 0.71 -26.48 2.66
C ASP A 332 2.21 -26.81 2.69
N GLY A 333 2.87 -26.76 3.85
CA GLY A 333 4.29 -26.95 3.93
C GLY A 333 4.88 -26.84 5.33
N VAL A 334 6.19 -26.69 5.36
CA VAL A 334 6.96 -26.52 6.58
C VAL A 334 8.02 -25.44 6.43
N THR A 335 8.21 -24.66 7.48
CA THR A 335 9.31 -23.69 7.60
C THR A 335 10.32 -24.20 8.61
N LEU A 336 11.58 -24.16 8.24
CA LEU A 336 12.75 -24.56 9.02
C LEU A 336 13.64 -23.33 9.15
N ALA A 337 13.77 -22.76 10.32
CA ALA A 337 14.49 -21.52 10.53
C ALA A 337 15.24 -21.49 11.85
N PRO A 338 16.40 -20.82 11.94
CA PRO A 338 17.06 -20.61 13.22
C PRO A 338 16.17 -19.74 14.11
N PRO A 339 16.33 -19.77 15.46
CA PRO A 339 15.67 -18.84 16.35
C PRO A 339 15.89 -17.39 15.90
N GLY A 340 14.81 -16.63 15.72
CA GLY A 340 14.85 -15.27 15.12
C GLY A 340 15.00 -15.23 13.62
N GLY A 341 15.00 -16.37 12.93
CA GLY A 341 15.06 -16.44 11.45
C GLY A 341 13.69 -16.21 10.78
N VAL A 342 12.62 -16.38 11.51
CA VAL A 342 11.27 -15.93 11.13
C VAL A 342 10.97 -14.69 11.96
N LEU A 343 10.76 -13.58 11.27
CA LEU A 343 10.35 -12.34 11.88
C LEU A 343 8.83 -12.41 12.05
N THR A 344 8.38 -12.22 13.27
CA THR A 344 6.97 -12.06 13.54
C THR A 344 6.71 -10.57 13.70
N GLY A 345 5.96 -10.00 12.81
CA GLY A 345 5.51 -8.63 12.93
C GLY A 345 4.60 -8.46 14.16
N PRO A 346 4.32 -7.23 14.56
CA PRO A 346 3.51 -6.93 15.75
C PRO A 346 2.12 -7.56 15.74
N GLN A 347 1.72 -8.14 14.61
CA GLN A 347 0.37 -8.62 14.34
C GLN A 347 0.32 -10.13 14.07
N GLY A 348 1.44 -10.81 14.30
CA GLY A 348 1.53 -12.25 14.06
C GLY A 348 1.74 -12.63 12.59
N GLU A 349 1.89 -11.65 11.67
CA GLU A 349 2.41 -11.96 10.34
C GLU A 349 3.85 -12.43 10.46
N SER A 350 4.16 -13.47 9.72
CA SER A 350 5.50 -14.06 9.75
C SER A 350 6.16 -13.89 8.39
N ALA A 351 7.34 -13.31 8.37
CA ALA A 351 8.20 -13.21 7.22
C ALA A 351 9.51 -13.95 7.49
N GLN A 352 9.89 -14.84 6.58
CA GLN A 352 11.12 -15.59 6.73
C GLN A 352 12.29 -14.77 6.21
N ALA A 353 13.24 -14.44 7.08
CA ALA A 353 14.49 -13.76 6.73
C ALA A 353 15.67 -14.73 6.61
N TYR A 354 15.61 -15.87 7.31
CA TYR A 354 16.63 -16.92 7.28
C TYR A 354 15.98 -18.31 7.33
N GLY A 355 16.55 -19.25 6.61
CA GLY A 355 16.17 -20.66 6.71
C GLY A 355 15.66 -21.26 5.42
N ALA A 356 14.75 -22.23 5.51
CA ALA A 356 14.16 -22.92 4.38
C ALA A 356 12.66 -23.10 4.56
N SER A 357 11.89 -22.91 3.50
CA SER A 357 10.50 -23.33 3.41
C SER A 357 10.34 -24.42 2.37
N ILE A 358 9.54 -25.43 2.68
CA ILE A 358 9.24 -26.55 1.79
C ILE A 358 7.73 -26.59 1.62
N THR A 359 7.24 -26.41 0.40
CA THR A 359 5.83 -26.39 0.07
C THR A 359 5.50 -27.31 -1.08
N GLN A 360 4.29 -27.85 -1.10
CA GLN A 360 3.72 -28.53 -2.25
C GLN A 360 2.91 -27.53 -3.06
N TYR A 361 3.31 -27.32 -4.31
CA TYR A 361 2.66 -26.44 -5.24
C TYR A 361 2.03 -27.22 -6.38
N VAL A 362 0.76 -27.00 -6.65
CA VAL A 362 0.06 -27.58 -7.79
C VAL A 362 -0.11 -26.50 -8.86
N PRO A 363 0.65 -26.54 -9.97
CA PRO A 363 0.48 -25.58 -11.04
C PRO A 363 -0.94 -25.61 -11.62
N PRO A 364 -1.56 -24.43 -11.86
CA PRO A 364 -2.96 -24.37 -12.32
C PRO A 364 -3.18 -24.95 -13.73
N LYS A 365 -2.16 -24.95 -14.59
CA LYS A 365 -2.23 -25.48 -15.94
C LYS A 365 -2.12 -27.01 -15.91
N LYS A 366 -3.13 -27.73 -16.42
CA LYS A 366 -3.05 -29.19 -16.57
C LYS A 366 -1.94 -29.61 -17.52
N GLY A 367 -1.27 -30.74 -17.23
CA GLY A 367 -0.21 -31.27 -18.08
C GLY A 367 1.10 -30.45 -18.05
N TRP A 368 1.33 -29.70 -17.01
CA TRP A 368 2.52 -28.89 -16.83
C TRP A 368 3.83 -29.70 -16.83
N GLY A 369 4.85 -29.15 -17.46
CA GLY A 369 6.25 -29.59 -17.31
C GLY A 369 6.90 -28.90 -16.11
N LEU A 370 8.05 -29.44 -15.63
CA LEU A 370 8.73 -28.83 -14.47
C LEU A 370 9.13 -27.37 -14.71
N ILE A 371 9.56 -27.03 -15.93
CA ILE A 371 9.91 -25.65 -16.30
C ILE A 371 8.66 -24.74 -16.22
N ASP A 372 7.57 -25.14 -16.88
CA ASP A 372 6.34 -24.35 -16.91
C ASP A 372 5.74 -24.17 -15.51
N GLY A 373 5.73 -25.25 -14.70
CA GLY A 373 5.25 -25.19 -13.32
C GLY A 373 6.10 -24.26 -12.46
N THR A 374 7.40 -24.27 -12.63
CA THR A 374 8.30 -23.39 -11.90
C THR A 374 8.12 -21.92 -12.32
N GLN A 375 7.91 -21.65 -13.61
CA GLN A 375 7.61 -20.30 -14.09
C GLN A 375 6.30 -19.77 -13.51
N GLN A 376 5.25 -20.59 -13.44
CA GLN A 376 3.97 -20.23 -12.82
C GLN A 376 4.14 -19.93 -11.32
N LEU A 377 4.96 -20.71 -10.61
CA LEU A 377 5.29 -20.43 -9.21
C LEU A 377 5.99 -19.07 -9.06
N ILE A 378 7.00 -18.80 -9.91
CA ILE A 378 7.71 -17.51 -9.87
C ILE A 378 6.78 -16.35 -10.16
N GLU A 379 5.87 -16.48 -11.12
CA GLU A 379 4.90 -15.44 -11.41
C GLU A 379 3.96 -15.19 -10.21
N SER A 380 3.55 -16.27 -9.53
CA SER A 380 2.79 -16.14 -8.28
C SER A 380 3.59 -15.42 -7.19
N LEU A 381 4.88 -15.75 -7.03
CA LEU A 381 5.76 -15.09 -6.06
C LEU A 381 5.97 -13.60 -6.39
N ARG A 382 6.04 -13.23 -7.67
CA ARG A 382 6.16 -11.82 -8.11
C ARG A 382 4.93 -10.98 -7.78
N GLN A 383 3.75 -11.59 -7.73
CA GLN A 383 2.54 -10.88 -7.33
C GLN A 383 2.64 -10.35 -5.89
N SER A 384 3.29 -11.12 -5.01
CA SER A 384 3.53 -10.72 -3.61
C SER A 384 4.86 -9.98 -3.41
N ASN A 385 5.80 -10.13 -4.37
CA ASN A 385 7.14 -9.58 -4.33
C ASN A 385 7.49 -8.89 -5.65
N PRO A 386 6.98 -7.68 -5.92
CA PRO A 386 7.14 -7.01 -7.23
C PRO A 386 8.60 -6.80 -7.66
N ASN A 387 9.52 -6.76 -6.71
CA ASN A 387 10.95 -6.57 -6.94
C ASN A 387 11.72 -7.89 -7.15
N LEU A 388 11.04 -9.04 -7.10
CA LEU A 388 11.65 -10.36 -7.28
C LEU A 388 12.20 -10.52 -8.68
N ARG A 389 13.51 -10.82 -8.77
CA ARG A 389 14.24 -11.02 -10.01
C ARG A 389 14.88 -12.41 -10.04
N VAL A 390 14.76 -13.09 -11.15
CA VAL A 390 15.51 -14.32 -11.40
C VAL A 390 16.91 -13.95 -11.89
N VAL A 391 17.92 -14.24 -11.10
CA VAL A 391 19.33 -13.95 -11.41
C VAL A 391 19.98 -15.08 -12.19
N LYS A 392 19.66 -16.32 -11.81
CA LYS A 392 20.24 -17.50 -12.43
C LYS A 392 19.25 -18.66 -12.41
N GLN A 393 19.24 -19.41 -13.51
CA GLN A 393 18.50 -20.66 -13.62
C GLN A 393 19.46 -21.78 -14.06
N SER A 394 19.32 -22.96 -13.47
CA SER A 394 20.06 -24.13 -13.85
C SER A 394 19.27 -25.41 -13.58
N SER A 395 19.60 -26.47 -14.31
CA SER A 395 19.06 -27.81 -14.06
C SER A 395 20.02 -28.57 -13.16
N LEU A 396 19.45 -29.33 -12.22
CA LEU A 396 20.22 -30.22 -11.35
C LEU A 396 19.49 -31.55 -11.15
N LYS A 397 20.09 -32.46 -10.45
CA LYS A 397 19.45 -33.72 -10.03
C LYS A 397 19.57 -33.87 -8.53
N ILE A 398 18.44 -34.15 -7.88
CA ILE A 398 18.39 -34.52 -6.47
C ILE A 398 18.08 -36.00 -6.40
N LYS A 399 19.05 -36.82 -5.97
CA LYS A 399 18.95 -38.31 -5.89
C LYS A 399 18.38 -38.98 -7.15
N ARG A 400 18.76 -38.58 -8.34
CA ARG A 400 18.27 -39.05 -9.67
C ARG A 400 17.02 -38.37 -10.19
N GLN A 401 16.30 -37.60 -9.39
CA GLN A 401 15.13 -36.81 -9.83
C GLN A 401 15.57 -35.52 -10.51
N PRO A 402 15.06 -35.19 -11.71
CA PRO A 402 15.28 -33.89 -12.32
C PRO A 402 14.74 -32.78 -11.44
N ALA A 403 15.50 -31.71 -11.25
CA ALA A 403 15.12 -30.52 -10.51
C ALA A 403 15.58 -29.26 -11.22
N LEU A 404 14.92 -28.18 -10.98
CA LEU A 404 15.32 -26.81 -11.38
C LEU A 404 15.81 -26.04 -10.16
N SER A 405 16.90 -25.33 -10.36
CA SER A 405 17.47 -24.42 -9.37
C SER A 405 17.40 -23.00 -9.91
N MET A 406 16.84 -22.11 -9.13
CA MET A 406 16.74 -20.69 -9.44
C MET A 406 17.31 -19.86 -8.31
N LEU A 407 18.18 -18.94 -8.64
CA LEU A 407 18.66 -17.91 -7.73
C LEU A 407 17.81 -16.66 -7.96
N LEU A 408 17.17 -16.19 -6.90
CA LEU A 408 16.28 -15.06 -6.93
C LEU A 408 16.89 -13.94 -6.06
N GLU A 409 16.68 -12.71 -6.46
CA GLU A 409 16.93 -11.53 -5.63
C GLU A 409 15.62 -10.84 -5.30
N ASN A 410 15.48 -10.45 -4.05
CA ASN A 410 14.29 -9.79 -3.52
C ASN A 410 14.65 -8.77 -2.44
N ASP A 411 13.67 -7.97 -2.03
CA ASP A 411 13.79 -7.17 -0.80
C ASP A 411 13.67 -8.10 0.41
N SER A 412 14.61 -7.99 1.35
CA SER A 412 14.56 -8.76 2.58
C SER A 412 13.50 -8.19 3.53
N PRO A 413 12.83 -9.02 4.34
CA PRO A 413 12.03 -8.51 5.45
C PRO A 413 12.86 -7.79 6.52
N LEU A 414 14.19 -7.89 6.47
CA LEU A 414 15.10 -7.04 7.26
C LEU A 414 15.25 -5.68 6.59
N GLU A 415 14.94 -4.64 7.31
CA GLU A 415 14.88 -3.27 6.79
C GLU A 415 16.20 -2.86 6.08
N GLY A 416 16.05 -2.31 4.88
CA GLY A 416 17.16 -1.82 4.06
C GLY A 416 18.06 -2.90 3.48
N GLN A 417 17.77 -4.18 3.65
CA GLN A 417 18.56 -5.27 3.11
C GLN A 417 17.91 -5.89 1.87
N LYS A 418 18.76 -6.48 1.03
CA LYS A 418 18.35 -7.39 -0.04
C LYS A 418 18.58 -8.82 0.42
N GLU A 419 17.78 -9.74 -0.10
CA GLU A 419 17.97 -11.15 0.12
C GLU A 419 18.29 -11.89 -1.17
N THR A 420 18.93 -13.02 -1.02
CA THR A 420 19.18 -13.98 -2.10
C THR A 420 18.48 -15.27 -1.75
N ASP A 421 17.48 -15.59 -2.54
CA ASP A 421 16.68 -16.80 -2.37
C ASP A 421 17.12 -17.86 -3.35
N HIS A 422 17.27 -19.08 -2.86
CA HIS A 422 17.56 -20.22 -3.70
C HIS A 422 16.34 -21.13 -3.76
N LEU A 423 15.57 -21.01 -4.84
CA LEU A 423 14.42 -21.86 -5.10
C LEU A 423 14.85 -23.11 -5.83
N VAL A 424 14.50 -24.27 -5.29
CA VAL A 424 14.66 -25.56 -5.95
C VAL A 424 13.31 -26.23 -6.10
N THR A 425 12.97 -26.62 -7.32
CA THR A 425 11.70 -27.27 -7.62
C THR A 425 11.92 -28.64 -8.24
N LEU A 426 11.09 -29.60 -7.85
CA LEU A 426 11.12 -30.97 -8.39
C LEU A 426 9.70 -31.56 -8.42
N ARG A 427 9.44 -32.47 -9.36
CA ARG A 427 8.14 -33.09 -9.50
C ARG A 427 7.90 -34.12 -8.40
N ALA A 428 6.76 -34.03 -7.72
CA ALA A 428 6.30 -34.94 -6.68
C ALA A 428 4.88 -35.41 -7.02
N GLY A 429 4.78 -36.49 -7.82
CA GLY A 429 3.48 -36.97 -8.31
C GLY A 429 2.76 -35.91 -9.18
N ASN A 430 1.54 -35.54 -8.76
CA ASN A 430 0.73 -34.52 -9.43
C ASN A 430 1.01 -33.08 -8.95
N ALA A 431 1.90 -32.92 -7.97
CA ALA A 431 2.34 -31.64 -7.45
C ALA A 431 3.84 -31.39 -7.75
N MET A 432 4.29 -30.23 -7.43
CA MET A 432 5.69 -29.83 -7.44
C MET A 432 6.10 -29.55 -5.99
N LEU A 433 7.19 -30.17 -5.54
CA LEU A 433 7.84 -29.78 -4.29
C LEU A 433 8.70 -28.56 -4.58
N ALA A 434 8.46 -27.47 -3.88
CA ALA A 434 9.23 -26.25 -3.92
C ALA A 434 9.98 -26.08 -2.60
N VAL A 435 11.29 -25.98 -2.67
CA VAL A 435 12.18 -25.72 -1.54
C VAL A 435 12.79 -24.35 -1.75
N MET A 436 12.46 -23.40 -0.90
CA MET A 436 12.98 -22.05 -0.91
C MET A 436 13.94 -21.87 0.26
N PHE A 437 15.19 -21.57 -0.02
CA PHE A 437 16.18 -21.17 0.97
C PHE A 437 16.33 -19.66 0.94
N VAL A 438 16.24 -19.04 2.09
CA VAL A 438 16.22 -17.59 2.24
C VAL A 438 17.35 -17.15 3.14
N ALA A 439 18.11 -16.15 2.72
CA ALA A 439 19.08 -15.45 3.57
C ALA A 439 19.35 -14.05 3.01
N PRO A 440 19.56 -13.03 3.87
CA PRO A 440 20.05 -11.73 3.44
C PRO A 440 21.37 -11.86 2.67
N GLN A 441 21.60 -10.98 1.70
CA GLN A 441 22.86 -11.01 0.92
C GLN A 441 24.09 -10.96 1.78
N SER A 442 24.05 -10.24 2.90
CA SER A 442 25.14 -10.17 3.88
C SER A 442 25.47 -11.50 4.57
N ALA A 443 24.48 -12.41 4.67
CA ALA A 443 24.61 -13.68 5.40
C ALA A 443 24.60 -14.93 4.48
N VAL A 444 24.26 -14.80 3.20
CA VAL A 444 24.06 -15.94 2.28
C VAL A 444 25.25 -16.90 2.26
N ASN A 445 26.49 -16.38 2.35
CA ASN A 445 27.69 -17.22 2.33
C ASN A 445 27.82 -18.11 3.57
N ALA A 446 27.36 -17.64 4.74
CA ALA A 446 27.38 -18.40 5.99
C ALA A 446 26.36 -19.56 5.97
N TYR A 447 25.24 -19.39 5.24
CA TYR A 447 24.17 -20.38 5.16
C TYR A 447 24.31 -21.37 3.99
N ARG A 448 25.11 -21.03 2.97
CA ARG A 448 25.24 -21.81 1.72
C ARG A 448 25.58 -23.27 1.96
N ALA A 449 26.59 -23.57 2.80
CA ALA A 449 27.00 -24.93 3.09
C ALA A 449 25.86 -25.74 3.75
N THR A 450 25.09 -25.13 4.59
CA THR A 450 23.91 -25.73 5.25
C THR A 450 22.82 -26.02 4.21
N PHE A 451 22.48 -25.06 3.35
CA PHE A 451 21.49 -25.23 2.29
C PHE A 451 21.87 -26.35 1.31
N ASP A 452 23.14 -26.40 0.88
CA ASP A 452 23.66 -27.47 0.04
C ASP A 452 23.56 -28.85 0.72
N THR A 453 23.82 -28.91 2.04
CA THR A 453 23.71 -30.14 2.82
C THR A 453 22.27 -30.58 2.97
N MET A 454 21.35 -29.65 3.21
CA MET A 454 19.91 -29.92 3.28
C MET A 454 19.40 -30.49 1.94
N LEU A 455 19.79 -29.88 0.80
CA LEU A 455 19.42 -30.38 -0.53
C LEU A 455 19.98 -31.79 -0.83
N LYS A 456 21.21 -32.07 -0.44
CA LYS A 456 21.82 -33.42 -0.61
C LYS A 456 21.04 -34.48 0.18
N ASN A 457 20.42 -34.11 1.29
CA ASN A 457 19.65 -34.99 2.16
C ASN A 457 18.13 -34.94 1.91
N LEU A 458 17.68 -34.22 0.87
CA LEU A 458 16.29 -34.21 0.45
C LEU A 458 15.94 -35.49 -0.29
N GLU A 459 14.89 -36.17 0.09
CA GLU A 459 14.35 -37.39 -0.49
C GLU A 459 12.86 -37.22 -0.78
N LEU A 460 12.40 -37.61 -1.99
CA LEU A 460 10.98 -37.81 -2.28
C LEU A 460 10.57 -39.22 -1.89
N ARG A 461 9.33 -39.36 -1.39
CA ARG A 461 8.70 -40.65 -1.06
C ARG A 461 7.43 -40.88 -1.85
#